data_369718026af0480ecc5a844d7b4c1991
#
_entry.id   369718026af0480ecc5a844d7b4c1991
#
_cell.length_a   1.000
_cell.length_b   1.000
_cell.length_c   1.000
_cell.angle_alpha   90.00
_cell.angle_beta   90.00
_cell.angle_gamma   90.00
#
_symmetry.space_group_name_H-M   'P 1'
#
loop_
_entity.id
_entity.type
_entity.pdbx_description
1 polymer ?
#
loop_
_entity_poly.entity_id
_entity_poly.type
_entity_poly.pdbx_seq_one_letter_code
_entity_poly.pdbx_strand_id
1 'polypeptide(L)'
;MTEKIQNIILIILLTILLAIQLYWILHQKNLKRKYLKLILNILLWLSIVILIFPPMSKNDENLVNIGIKDEKVSANFAKKIKDSLDLKTVVSPSKFEMEFAKENEEIKLIGQNFDPAFLSLLSDRKVELFPEFKQNEIQNLNWRAVLFQNETQTVNGFIDLEKAGTVKLKYGGQILDSVKLEKGKQHFNLTFPSFSLGKTSVNLDFDEVTIAEIKYYSRSSAKLKILVLAENPDFETKMLSEWLGKNGHTVDVETLITKNTQNKTNINQNKAVNYNIVFTTPYRASNPICQKTLKAGGGVFVYNLLENDLSLVNKSFSENFGIQRISLETEAKLPKDLIGIPFGFKENKNHQKFNKWPISVSNKRVGITLISETYPLLLSGDSITYRQIWGNVLQFLQPV
;
A
#
# COMPACT_ATOMS: atom_id res chain seq x y z
N MET A 1 -28.52 23.00 1.36
CA MET A 1 -29.15 23.87 2.36
C MET A 1 -28.07 24.27 3.32
N THR A 2 -27.76 25.56 3.46
CA THR A 2 -26.59 26.01 4.23
C THR A 2 -26.78 25.70 5.73
N GLU A 3 -25.72 25.30 6.41
CA GLU A 3 -25.69 24.96 7.85
C GLU A 3 -26.38 26.02 8.73
N LYS A 4 -26.25 27.29 8.35
CA LYS A 4 -26.95 28.42 8.98
C LYS A 4 -28.50 28.30 8.96
N ILE A 5 -29.06 27.79 7.86
CA ILE A 5 -30.53 27.64 7.75
C ILE A 5 -31.00 26.49 8.64
N GLN A 6 -30.27 25.42 8.75
CA GLN A 6 -30.55 24.27 9.64
C GLN A 6 -30.56 24.71 11.10
N ASN A 7 -29.54 25.48 11.51
CA ASN A 7 -29.46 26.01 12.88
C ASN A 7 -30.62 26.96 13.23
N ILE A 8 -31.04 27.82 12.30
CA ILE A 8 -32.20 28.70 12.51
C ILE A 8 -33.48 27.89 12.67
N ILE A 9 -33.74 26.89 11.84
CA ILE A 9 -34.89 26.00 11.94
C ILE A 9 -34.90 25.27 13.29
N LEU A 10 -33.75 24.77 13.73
CA LEU A 10 -33.60 24.07 15.00
C LEU A 10 -33.92 24.99 16.20
N ILE A 11 -33.42 26.23 16.20
CA ILE A 11 -33.70 27.22 17.24
C ILE A 11 -35.22 27.54 17.31
N ILE A 12 -35.86 27.73 16.17
CA ILE A 12 -37.31 27.97 16.11
C ILE A 12 -38.09 26.80 16.70
N LEU A 13 -37.70 25.56 16.35
CA LEU A 13 -38.39 24.35 16.83
C LEU A 13 -38.22 24.18 18.35
N LEU A 14 -37.01 24.43 18.88
CA LEU A 14 -36.72 24.38 20.33
C LEU A 14 -37.54 25.46 21.10
N THR A 15 -37.64 26.67 20.59
CA THR A 15 -38.41 27.74 21.23
C THR A 15 -39.89 27.43 21.25
N ILE A 16 -40.49 26.84 20.20
CA ILE A 16 -41.87 26.40 20.16
C ILE A 16 -42.15 25.31 21.21
N LEU A 17 -41.24 24.31 21.31
CA LEU A 17 -41.37 23.22 22.30
C LEU A 17 -41.31 23.76 23.73
N LEU A 18 -40.40 24.69 24.02
CA LEU A 18 -40.33 25.36 25.32
C LEU A 18 -41.63 26.10 25.64
N ALA A 19 -42.18 26.86 24.71
CA ALA A 19 -43.40 27.61 24.88
C ALA A 19 -44.60 26.69 25.19
N ILE A 20 -44.72 25.55 24.51
CA ILE A 20 -45.77 24.55 24.76
C ILE A 20 -45.61 23.96 26.18
N GLN A 21 -44.43 23.62 26.62
CA GLN A 21 -44.17 23.04 27.96
C GLN A 21 -44.49 24.08 29.05
N LEU A 22 -44.06 25.32 28.90
CA LEU A 22 -44.37 26.39 29.84
C LEU A 22 -45.86 26.65 29.93
N TYR A 23 -46.58 26.69 28.78
CA TYR A 23 -48.01 26.82 28.73
C TYR A 23 -48.72 25.71 29.53
N TRP A 24 -48.31 24.44 29.37
CA TRP A 24 -48.87 23.30 30.11
C TRP A 24 -48.61 23.40 31.61
N ILE A 25 -47.42 23.79 32.06
CA ILE A 25 -47.07 23.98 33.47
C ILE A 25 -47.91 25.12 34.08
N LEU A 26 -48.14 26.18 33.34
CA LEU A 26 -48.92 27.35 33.80
C LEU A 26 -50.42 27.07 33.90
N HIS A 27 -50.99 26.23 33.04
CA HIS A 27 -52.42 25.92 32.98
C HIS A 27 -52.87 24.83 33.95
N GLN A 28 -51.96 24.07 34.57
CA GLN A 28 -52.33 23.09 35.58
C GLN A 28 -52.75 23.75 36.90
N LYS A 29 -54.03 23.58 37.29
CA LYS A 29 -54.67 24.28 38.47
C LYS A 29 -54.18 23.82 39.84
N ASN A 30 -53.59 22.59 40.00
CA ASN A 30 -53.28 21.99 41.31
C ASN A 30 -51.82 21.52 41.48
N LEU A 31 -50.85 22.30 41.08
CA LEU A 31 -49.46 21.92 41.21
C LEU A 31 -48.83 22.43 42.51
N LYS A 32 -48.76 21.58 43.54
CA LYS A 32 -47.80 21.82 44.64
C LYS A 32 -46.39 21.98 44.05
N ARG A 33 -45.74 23.14 44.33
CA ARG A 33 -44.39 23.48 43.85
C ARG A 33 -44.32 23.90 42.34
N LYS A 34 -45.40 24.57 41.85
CA LYS A 34 -45.45 25.05 40.46
C LYS A 34 -44.22 25.87 40.04
N TYR A 35 -43.78 26.79 40.90
CA TYR A 35 -42.58 27.61 40.63
C TYR A 35 -41.29 26.80 40.57
N LEU A 36 -41.14 25.77 41.41
CA LEU A 36 -39.96 24.90 41.38
C LEU A 36 -39.89 24.11 40.06
N LYS A 37 -41.04 23.60 39.57
CA LYS A 37 -41.09 22.89 38.28
C LYS A 37 -40.78 23.83 37.12
N LEU A 38 -41.22 25.09 37.20
CA LEU A 38 -40.95 26.09 36.17
C LEU A 38 -39.43 26.42 36.09
N ILE A 39 -38.79 26.62 37.26
CA ILE A 39 -37.35 26.87 37.33
C ILE A 39 -36.56 25.67 36.79
N LEU A 40 -36.87 24.44 37.21
CA LEU A 40 -36.20 23.23 36.76
C LEU A 40 -36.38 23.01 35.25
N ASN A 41 -37.56 23.34 34.68
CA ASN A 41 -37.78 23.23 33.25
C ASN A 41 -36.96 24.26 32.47
N ILE A 42 -36.86 25.51 32.93
CA ILE A 42 -35.98 26.53 32.32
C ILE A 42 -34.51 26.10 32.39
N LEU A 43 -34.03 25.59 33.55
CA LEU A 43 -32.66 25.09 33.69
C LEU A 43 -32.38 23.91 32.75
N LEU A 44 -33.33 22.98 32.61
CA LEU A 44 -33.20 21.87 31.66
C LEU A 44 -33.04 22.37 30.23
N TRP A 45 -33.90 23.30 29.81
CA TRP A 45 -33.81 23.88 28.46
C TRP A 45 -32.54 24.67 28.24
N LEU A 46 -32.06 25.40 29.24
CA LEU A 46 -30.78 26.09 29.18
C LEU A 46 -29.62 25.14 29.02
N SER A 47 -29.65 24.02 29.73
CA SER A 47 -28.61 22.96 29.57
C SER A 47 -28.66 22.29 28.19
N ILE A 48 -29.87 22.08 27.63
CA ILE A 48 -30.03 21.55 26.26
C ILE A 48 -29.49 22.54 25.21
N VAL A 49 -29.80 23.84 25.38
CA VAL A 49 -29.26 24.87 24.47
C VAL A 49 -27.73 24.94 24.55
N ILE A 50 -27.13 24.86 25.73
CA ILE A 50 -25.66 24.83 25.90
C ILE A 50 -25.06 23.56 25.28
N LEU A 51 -25.74 22.42 25.34
CA LEU A 51 -25.27 21.16 24.76
C LEU A 51 -25.32 21.20 23.22
N ILE A 52 -26.39 21.78 22.65
CA ILE A 52 -26.59 21.86 21.19
C ILE A 52 -25.76 22.99 20.58
N PHE A 53 -25.65 24.10 21.28
CA PHE A 53 -24.83 25.26 20.91
C PHE A 53 -23.75 25.46 21.98
N PRO A 54 -22.72 24.60 22.03
CA PRO A 54 -21.66 24.81 22.99
C PRO A 54 -21.12 26.22 22.79
N PRO A 55 -20.94 27.03 23.86
CA PRO A 55 -20.33 28.33 23.73
C PRO A 55 -18.96 28.10 23.10
N MET A 56 -18.83 28.40 21.80
CA MET A 56 -17.51 28.47 21.18
C MET A 56 -16.75 29.53 21.95
N SER A 57 -15.84 29.08 22.78
CA SER A 57 -14.81 29.96 23.32
C SER A 57 -14.09 30.50 22.10
N LYS A 58 -14.38 31.74 21.73
CA LYS A 58 -13.59 32.46 20.75
C LYS A 58 -12.23 32.77 21.37
N ASN A 59 -11.43 31.69 21.52
CA ASN A 59 -9.98 31.88 21.70
C ASN A 59 -9.30 32.22 20.37
N ASP A 60 -10.09 32.48 19.29
CA ASP A 60 -9.57 32.81 17.96
C ASP A 60 -9.11 34.28 17.81
N GLU A 61 -9.26 35.10 18.82
CA GLU A 61 -8.96 36.53 18.66
C GLU A 61 -7.46 36.86 18.66
N ASN A 62 -6.53 35.88 18.92
CA ASN A 62 -5.10 36.10 18.91
C ASN A 62 -4.26 35.00 18.23
N LEU A 63 -4.84 34.12 17.45
CA LEU A 63 -4.03 33.21 16.63
C LEU A 63 -3.38 34.04 15.50
N VAL A 64 -2.14 34.37 15.68
CA VAL A 64 -1.36 35.05 14.64
C VAL A 64 -0.96 34.00 13.60
N ASN A 65 -1.58 34.02 12.43
CA ASN A 65 -1.17 33.19 11.30
C ASN A 65 0.23 33.64 10.82
N ILE A 66 1.25 32.83 11.12
CA ILE A 66 2.64 33.13 10.73
C ILE A 66 3.07 32.12 9.65
N GLY A 67 3.67 32.66 8.58
CA GLY A 67 4.40 31.88 7.59
C GLY A 67 5.88 31.81 7.95
N ILE A 68 6.46 30.60 7.90
CA ILE A 68 7.89 30.40 8.03
C ILE A 68 8.44 29.92 6.69
N LYS A 69 9.32 30.72 6.10
CA LYS A 69 9.85 30.47 4.77
C LYS A 69 11.20 29.77 4.84
N ASP A 70 11.34 28.65 4.12
CA ASP A 70 12.63 28.03 3.80
C ASP A 70 13.49 28.98 2.94
N GLU A 71 14.79 28.99 3.15
CA GLU A 71 15.75 29.85 2.44
C GLU A 71 15.74 29.62 0.92
N LYS A 72 15.46 28.40 0.46
CA LYS A 72 15.47 28.01 -0.96
C LYS A 72 14.19 28.38 -1.72
N VAL A 73 13.16 28.82 -1.01
CA VAL A 73 11.85 29.18 -1.61
C VAL A 73 11.93 30.50 -2.33
N SER A 74 11.30 30.57 -3.52
CA SER A 74 11.23 31.81 -4.28
C SER A 74 10.40 32.88 -3.59
N ALA A 75 10.83 34.15 -3.70
CA ALA A 75 10.09 35.27 -3.14
C ALA A 75 8.65 35.38 -3.66
N ASN A 76 8.45 35.03 -4.95
CA ASN A 76 7.16 35.07 -5.59
C ASN A 76 6.20 34.02 -5.03
N PHE A 77 6.67 32.79 -4.79
CA PHE A 77 5.88 31.74 -4.18
C PHE A 77 5.50 32.08 -2.75
N ALA A 78 6.48 32.53 -1.94
CA ALA A 78 6.23 32.95 -0.56
C ALA A 78 5.20 34.08 -0.50
N LYS A 79 5.26 35.08 -1.41
CA LYS A 79 4.27 36.16 -1.52
C LYS A 79 2.90 35.62 -1.88
N LYS A 80 2.81 34.74 -2.88
CA LYS A 80 1.54 34.11 -3.30
C LYS A 80 0.86 33.36 -2.13
N ILE A 81 1.62 32.59 -1.36
CA ILE A 81 1.07 31.89 -0.19
C ILE A 81 0.66 32.88 0.90
N LYS A 82 1.50 33.91 1.17
CA LYS A 82 1.14 34.95 2.12
C LYS A 82 -0.19 35.62 1.78
N ASP A 83 -0.36 36.04 0.53
CA ASP A 83 -1.55 36.76 0.07
C ASP A 83 -2.80 35.82 0.02
N SER A 84 -2.61 34.55 -0.35
CA SER A 84 -3.71 33.56 -0.43
C SER A 84 -4.23 33.13 0.94
N LEU A 85 -3.40 33.08 1.96
CA LEU A 85 -3.75 32.66 3.32
C LEU A 85 -3.91 33.84 4.31
N ASP A 86 -3.78 35.06 3.83
CA ASP A 86 -3.83 36.29 4.62
C ASP A 86 -2.89 36.23 5.85
N LEU A 87 -1.63 35.82 5.58
CA LEU A 87 -0.64 35.69 6.64
C LEU A 87 -0.17 37.04 7.10
N LYS A 88 -0.20 37.28 8.42
CA LYS A 88 0.28 38.55 9.03
C LYS A 88 1.73 38.83 8.67
N THR A 89 2.58 37.80 8.77
CA THR A 89 4.00 37.91 8.44
C THR A 89 4.56 36.63 7.91
N VAL A 90 5.68 36.72 7.16
CA VAL A 90 6.49 35.56 6.73
C VAL A 90 7.92 35.82 7.20
N VAL A 91 8.44 34.88 7.99
CA VAL A 91 9.77 35.01 8.64
C VAL A 91 10.69 33.84 8.28
N SER A 92 11.99 33.97 8.57
CA SER A 92 12.92 32.82 8.50
C SER A 92 12.81 31.97 9.76
N PRO A 93 13.26 30.69 9.72
CA PRO A 93 13.30 29.83 10.92
C PRO A 93 14.02 30.45 12.09
N SER A 94 15.20 31.06 11.88
CA SER A 94 16.00 31.74 12.91
C SER A 94 15.28 32.92 13.53
N LYS A 95 14.56 33.74 12.75
CA LYS A 95 13.78 34.84 13.27
C LYS A 95 12.56 34.36 14.06
N PHE A 96 11.94 33.28 13.65
CA PHE A 96 10.83 32.67 14.38
C PHE A 96 11.25 32.17 15.77
N GLU A 97 12.42 31.53 15.89
CA GLU A 97 12.94 31.04 17.17
C GLU A 97 13.18 32.20 18.15
N MET A 98 13.64 33.34 17.67
CA MET A 98 13.93 34.50 18.52
C MET A 98 12.67 35.26 18.97
N GLU A 99 11.69 35.45 18.10
CA GLU A 99 10.61 36.43 18.33
C GLU A 99 9.28 35.74 18.68
N PHE A 100 9.00 34.49 18.17
CA PHE A 100 7.68 33.91 18.17
C PHE A 100 7.57 32.56 18.89
N ALA A 101 8.64 32.02 19.44
CA ALA A 101 8.65 30.67 20.03
C ALA A 101 7.67 30.46 21.21
N LYS A 102 7.12 31.52 21.79
CA LYS A 102 6.28 31.48 23.01
C LYS A 102 4.78 31.58 22.80
N GLU A 103 4.31 31.90 21.61
CA GLU A 103 2.87 32.10 21.32
C GLU A 103 2.21 30.85 20.73
N ASN A 104 0.94 30.61 21.10
CA ASN A 104 0.12 29.54 20.51
C ASN A 104 -0.37 29.96 19.13
N GLU A 105 0.40 29.68 18.09
CA GLU A 105 0.14 30.11 16.74
C GLU A 105 -0.08 28.92 15.80
N GLU A 106 -0.93 29.12 14.79
CA GLU A 106 -1.00 28.22 13.66
C GLU A 106 0.11 28.55 12.68
N ILE A 107 1.06 27.63 12.48
CA ILE A 107 2.26 27.84 11.71
C ILE A 107 2.10 27.29 10.29
N LYS A 108 2.37 28.12 9.29
CA LYS A 108 2.42 27.73 7.89
C LYS A 108 3.87 27.64 7.43
N LEU A 109 4.37 26.42 7.19
CA LEU A 109 5.71 26.20 6.65
C LEU A 109 5.66 26.35 5.12
N ILE A 110 6.43 27.28 4.57
CA ILE A 110 6.50 27.58 3.14
C ILE A 110 7.86 27.08 2.62
N GLY A 111 7.84 26.00 1.85
CA GLY A 111 9.03 25.27 1.39
C GLY A 111 9.09 23.87 1.96
N GLN A 112 10.25 23.21 1.79
CA GLN A 112 10.39 21.79 2.16
C GLN A 112 11.75 21.44 2.78
N ASN A 113 12.71 22.36 2.79
CA ASN A 113 14.07 22.12 3.29
C ASN A 113 14.27 22.75 4.67
N PHE A 114 13.53 22.31 5.66
CA PHE A 114 13.69 22.76 7.04
C PHE A 114 14.65 21.84 7.80
N ASP A 115 15.44 22.43 8.69
CA ASP A 115 16.31 21.66 9.58
C ASP A 115 15.47 20.74 10.50
N PRO A 116 15.83 19.45 10.67
CA PRO A 116 15.16 18.57 11.62
C PRO A 116 15.12 19.08 13.05
N ALA A 117 16.16 19.80 13.50
CA ALA A 117 16.17 20.41 14.82
C ALA A 117 15.09 21.50 14.93
N PHE A 118 14.94 22.34 13.90
CA PHE A 118 13.88 23.34 13.83
C PHE A 118 12.49 22.68 13.82
N LEU A 119 12.28 21.61 13.04
CA LEU A 119 11.00 20.90 12.99
C LEU A 119 10.64 20.29 14.36
N SER A 120 11.62 19.86 15.14
CA SER A 120 11.39 19.32 16.49
C SER A 120 10.86 20.37 17.46
N LEU A 121 11.19 21.65 17.29
CA LEU A 121 10.64 22.75 18.09
C LEU A 121 9.17 23.04 17.82
N LEU A 122 8.64 22.51 16.73
CA LEU A 122 7.25 22.70 16.30
C LEU A 122 6.36 21.48 16.61
N SER A 123 6.88 20.48 17.31
CA SER A 123 6.21 19.17 17.52
C SER A 123 4.91 19.26 18.31
N ASP A 124 4.73 20.28 19.13
CA ASP A 124 3.54 20.56 19.94
C ASP A 124 2.59 21.59 19.33
N ARG A 125 2.86 22.00 18.07
CA ARG A 125 2.12 23.06 17.37
C ARG A 125 1.34 22.50 16.18
N LYS A 126 0.28 23.23 15.80
CA LYS A 126 -0.43 22.95 14.56
C LYS A 126 0.35 23.53 13.39
N VAL A 127 0.88 22.65 12.55
CA VAL A 127 1.71 23.00 11.40
C VAL A 127 1.06 22.55 10.12
N GLU A 128 1.04 23.43 9.10
CA GLU A 128 0.61 23.12 7.75
C GLU A 128 1.74 23.42 6.76
N LEU A 129 2.03 22.50 5.84
CA LEU A 129 3.15 22.58 4.91
C LEU A 129 2.69 22.97 3.50
N PHE A 130 3.35 24.00 2.95
CA PHE A 130 3.16 24.49 1.57
C PHE A 130 4.47 24.34 0.79
N PRO A 131 4.75 23.17 0.20
CA PRO A 131 5.99 22.93 -0.52
C PRO A 131 6.02 23.66 -1.87
N GLU A 132 7.20 24.19 -2.25
CA GLU A 132 7.46 24.71 -3.58
C GLU A 132 8.27 23.69 -4.37
N PHE A 133 7.64 23.01 -5.32
CA PHE A 133 8.32 22.07 -6.21
C PHE A 133 8.73 22.76 -7.51
N LYS A 134 9.99 22.57 -7.88
CA LYS A 134 10.52 22.98 -9.18
C LYS A 134 10.26 21.90 -10.23
N GLN A 135 10.38 22.27 -11.49
CA GLN A 135 10.36 21.31 -12.58
C GLN A 135 11.46 20.26 -12.40
N ASN A 136 11.17 19.02 -12.76
CA ASN A 136 12.02 17.84 -12.58
C ASN A 136 12.30 17.44 -11.11
N GLU A 137 11.65 18.08 -10.14
CA GLU A 137 11.70 17.64 -8.74
C GLU A 137 10.59 16.64 -8.41
N ILE A 138 10.95 15.64 -7.60
CA ILE A 138 10.00 14.62 -7.15
C ILE A 138 9.11 15.20 -6.05
N GLN A 139 7.82 14.88 -6.17
CA GLN A 139 6.79 15.26 -5.21
C GLN A 139 6.19 14.02 -4.59
N ASN A 140 5.91 14.06 -3.28
CA ASN A 140 5.21 13.00 -2.55
C ASN A 140 5.83 11.61 -2.77
N LEU A 141 7.17 11.54 -2.72
CA LEU A 141 7.89 10.27 -2.83
C LEU A 141 7.57 9.39 -1.64
N ASN A 142 7.07 8.19 -1.92
CA ASN A 142 6.61 7.26 -0.90
C ASN A 142 7.16 5.85 -1.15
N TRP A 143 7.60 5.19 -0.06
CA TRP A 143 8.04 3.81 -0.04
C TRP A 143 7.94 3.24 1.38
N ARG A 144 8.02 1.93 1.52
CA ARG A 144 8.04 1.29 2.84
C ARG A 144 9.46 1.28 3.42
N ALA A 145 9.62 1.83 4.62
CA ALA A 145 10.91 1.88 5.31
C ALA A 145 11.37 0.50 5.84
N VAL A 146 10.44 -0.42 6.11
CA VAL A 146 10.71 -1.76 6.62
C VAL A 146 9.93 -2.79 5.81
N LEU A 147 10.64 -3.84 5.38
CA LEU A 147 10.12 -4.94 4.58
C LEU A 147 10.64 -6.27 5.11
N PHE A 148 10.00 -7.36 4.72
CA PHE A 148 10.60 -8.67 4.81
C PHE A 148 11.45 -8.99 3.57
N GLN A 149 12.45 -9.83 3.72
CA GLN A 149 13.27 -10.29 2.60
C GLN A 149 12.38 -10.95 1.54
N ASN A 150 12.63 -10.65 0.28
CA ASN A 150 11.85 -11.03 -0.90
C ASN A 150 10.47 -10.38 -1.02
N GLU A 151 10.05 -9.55 -0.08
CA GLU A 151 8.84 -8.75 -0.20
C GLU A 151 9.03 -7.64 -1.25
N THR A 152 8.00 -7.36 -2.01
CA THR A 152 8.05 -6.32 -3.04
C THR A 152 7.99 -4.93 -2.42
N GLN A 153 9.01 -4.12 -2.70
CA GLN A 153 9.00 -2.69 -2.45
C GLN A 153 8.28 -1.99 -3.60
N THR A 154 7.45 -1.05 -3.25
CA THR A 154 6.82 -0.13 -4.19
C THR A 154 7.31 1.28 -3.89
N VAL A 155 7.79 1.96 -4.91
CA VAL A 155 8.22 3.36 -4.86
C VAL A 155 7.33 4.15 -5.78
N ASN A 156 6.58 5.08 -5.24
CA ASN A 156 5.69 5.92 -6.03
C ASN A 156 5.90 7.41 -5.71
N GLY A 157 5.54 8.26 -6.66
CA GLY A 157 5.66 9.70 -6.52
C GLY A 157 5.13 10.41 -7.75
N PHE A 158 5.19 11.73 -7.69
CA PHE A 158 4.85 12.61 -8.80
C PHE A 158 6.09 13.38 -9.23
N ILE A 159 6.14 13.74 -10.49
CA ILE A 159 7.19 14.60 -11.07
C ILE A 159 6.58 15.48 -12.15
N ASP A 160 7.00 16.75 -12.20
CA ASP A 160 6.60 17.68 -13.26
C ASP A 160 7.76 17.85 -14.23
N LEU A 161 7.67 17.23 -15.40
CA LEU A 161 8.76 17.10 -16.36
C LEU A 161 8.74 18.20 -17.41
N GLU A 162 9.88 18.86 -17.63
CA GLU A 162 10.07 19.77 -18.80
C GLU A 162 10.02 19.05 -20.13
N LYS A 163 10.54 17.83 -20.17
CA LYS A 163 10.60 16.97 -21.37
C LYS A 163 10.34 15.52 -20.98
N ALA A 164 9.89 14.72 -21.92
CA ALA A 164 9.76 13.29 -21.74
C ALA A 164 11.11 12.66 -21.33
N GLY A 165 11.09 11.65 -20.46
CA GLY A 165 12.28 11.00 -19.98
C GLY A 165 11.97 9.68 -19.27
N THR A 166 12.97 9.05 -18.69
CA THR A 166 12.82 7.74 -18.04
C THR A 166 13.24 7.84 -16.58
N VAL A 167 12.31 7.47 -15.68
CA VAL A 167 12.63 7.26 -14.26
C VAL A 167 13.06 5.83 -14.07
N LYS A 168 14.20 5.60 -13.39
CA LYS A 168 14.82 4.29 -13.16
C LYS A 168 15.16 4.10 -11.69
N LEU A 169 14.91 2.91 -11.16
CA LEU A 169 15.49 2.46 -9.90
C LEU A 169 16.75 1.67 -10.20
N LYS A 170 17.88 2.04 -9.56
CA LYS A 170 19.16 1.38 -9.75
C LYS A 170 19.77 0.93 -8.42
N TYR A 171 20.37 -0.26 -8.44
CA TYR A 171 21.23 -0.74 -7.37
C TYR A 171 22.62 -1.03 -7.96
N GLY A 172 23.60 -0.22 -7.61
CA GLY A 172 24.87 -0.22 -8.30
C GLY A 172 24.70 0.02 -9.80
N GLY A 173 25.22 -0.85 -10.64
CA GLY A 173 25.07 -0.78 -12.11
C GLY A 173 23.78 -1.40 -12.67
N GLN A 174 22.96 -2.04 -11.83
CA GLN A 174 21.79 -2.80 -12.29
C GLN A 174 20.51 -1.98 -12.19
N ILE A 175 19.71 -1.96 -13.27
CA ILE A 175 18.37 -1.38 -13.28
C ILE A 175 17.40 -2.41 -12.68
N LEU A 176 16.71 -2.03 -11.59
CA LEU A 176 15.72 -2.87 -10.92
C LEU A 176 14.34 -2.74 -11.58
N ASP A 177 13.96 -1.50 -11.91
CA ASP A 177 12.73 -1.17 -12.59
C ASP A 177 12.85 0.20 -13.29
N SER A 178 11.99 0.46 -14.30
CA SER A 178 11.99 1.73 -15.02
C SER A 178 10.63 2.02 -15.64
N VAL A 179 10.33 3.30 -15.80
CA VAL A 179 9.12 3.79 -16.47
C VAL A 179 9.46 4.99 -17.33
N LYS A 180 8.96 5.01 -18.56
CA LYS A 180 9.00 6.20 -19.45
C LYS A 180 7.84 7.11 -19.10
N LEU A 181 8.13 8.39 -18.96
CA LEU A 181 7.17 9.43 -18.63
C LEU A 181 7.16 10.51 -19.71
N GLU A 182 5.98 11.04 -19.97
CA GLU A 182 5.77 12.14 -20.88
C GLU A 182 6.03 13.50 -20.21
N LYS A 183 6.12 14.58 -21.00
CA LYS A 183 6.20 15.95 -20.50
C LYS A 183 4.99 16.32 -19.62
N GLY A 184 5.20 17.12 -18.59
CA GLY A 184 4.20 17.63 -17.65
C GLY A 184 4.11 16.81 -16.37
N LYS A 185 3.02 17.00 -15.61
CA LYS A 185 2.82 16.32 -14.34
C LYS A 185 2.50 14.85 -14.55
N GLN A 186 3.36 13.98 -14.06
CA GLN A 186 3.28 12.54 -14.22
C GLN A 186 3.33 11.84 -12.87
N HIS A 187 2.59 10.76 -12.73
CA HIS A 187 2.71 9.82 -11.61
C HIS A 187 3.56 8.63 -12.05
N PHE A 188 4.48 8.20 -11.21
CA PHE A 188 5.24 6.98 -11.43
C PHE A 188 5.05 5.97 -10.30
N ASN A 189 5.13 4.71 -10.66
CA ASN A 189 5.08 3.58 -9.74
C ASN A 189 6.10 2.54 -10.19
N LEU A 190 7.13 2.31 -9.37
CA LEU A 190 8.22 1.39 -9.63
C LEU A 190 8.27 0.34 -8.53
N THR A 191 8.63 -0.89 -8.90
CA THR A 191 8.63 -2.01 -7.96
C THR A 191 9.90 -2.83 -8.08
N PHE A 192 10.39 -3.32 -6.94
CA PHE A 192 11.51 -4.25 -6.90
C PHE A 192 11.44 -5.15 -5.65
N PRO A 193 12.02 -6.36 -5.68
CA PRO A 193 12.07 -7.23 -4.51
C PRO A 193 13.10 -6.72 -3.51
N SER A 194 12.79 -6.83 -2.22
CA SER A 194 13.78 -6.63 -1.15
C SER A 194 14.81 -7.76 -1.17
N PHE A 195 15.94 -7.54 -1.80
CA PHE A 195 16.91 -8.59 -2.18
C PHE A 195 18.03 -8.84 -1.16
N SER A 196 18.20 -7.97 -0.17
CA SER A 196 19.25 -8.12 0.86
C SER A 196 18.66 -8.00 2.26
N LEU A 197 19.32 -8.58 3.25
CA LEU A 197 18.99 -8.40 4.66
C LEU A 197 19.69 -7.15 5.20
N GLY A 198 19.04 -6.49 6.16
CA GLY A 198 19.57 -5.31 6.81
C GLY A 198 19.28 -4.01 6.06
N LYS A 199 20.09 -2.98 6.33
CA LYS A 199 19.94 -1.65 5.73
C LYS A 199 20.44 -1.64 4.30
N THR A 200 19.60 -1.18 3.39
CA THR A 200 19.89 -1.12 1.95
C THR A 200 19.44 0.22 1.40
N SER A 201 20.17 0.72 0.40
CA SER A 201 19.77 1.89 -0.38
C SER A 201 19.74 1.59 -1.87
N VAL A 202 18.80 2.24 -2.57
CA VAL A 202 18.61 2.14 -4.02
C VAL A 202 18.48 3.56 -4.56
N ASN A 203 19.11 3.84 -5.69
CA ASN A 203 19.04 5.15 -6.32
C ASN A 203 17.83 5.25 -7.23
N LEU A 204 17.15 6.38 -7.17
CA LEU A 204 16.12 6.78 -8.10
C LEU A 204 16.71 7.82 -9.05
N ASP A 205 16.83 7.45 -10.32
CA ASP A 205 17.44 8.28 -11.35
C ASP A 205 16.39 8.77 -12.34
N PHE A 206 16.59 9.98 -12.85
CA PHE A 206 15.90 10.50 -14.03
C PHE A 206 16.94 10.78 -15.11
N ASP A 207 16.83 10.12 -16.25
CA ASP A 207 17.76 10.23 -17.39
C ASP A 207 19.25 10.21 -16.96
N GLU A 208 19.66 9.26 -16.14
CA GLU A 208 21.03 9.06 -15.63
C GLU A 208 21.47 10.02 -14.50
N VAL A 209 20.61 10.95 -14.06
CA VAL A 209 20.87 11.82 -12.91
C VAL A 209 20.15 11.26 -11.68
N THR A 210 20.87 11.00 -10.60
CA THR A 210 20.26 10.56 -9.34
C THR A 210 19.48 11.72 -8.70
N ILE A 211 18.19 11.54 -8.55
CA ILE A 211 17.25 12.54 -8.02
C ILE A 211 16.78 12.22 -6.59
N ALA A 212 16.92 10.96 -6.15
CA ALA A 212 16.64 10.56 -4.77
C ALA A 212 17.34 9.24 -4.41
N GLU A 213 17.51 9.01 -3.11
CA GLU A 213 17.99 7.75 -2.54
C GLU A 213 16.91 7.11 -1.67
N ILE A 214 16.50 5.89 -2.02
CA ILE A 214 15.47 5.11 -1.33
C ILE A 214 16.16 4.21 -0.30
N LYS A 215 16.02 4.53 0.97
CA LYS A 215 16.60 3.75 2.08
C LYS A 215 15.52 2.91 2.74
N TYR A 216 15.80 1.61 2.92
CA TYR A 216 14.90 0.71 3.60
C TYR A 216 15.67 -0.33 4.42
N TYR A 217 14.98 -0.95 5.35
CA TYR A 217 15.50 -2.05 6.17
C TYR A 217 14.75 -3.33 5.87
N SER A 218 15.47 -4.37 5.50
CA SER A 218 14.90 -5.68 5.21
C SER A 218 15.13 -6.66 6.37
N ARG A 219 14.04 -7.23 6.88
CA ARG A 219 14.04 -8.25 7.92
C ARG A 219 14.01 -9.64 7.33
N SER A 220 14.51 -10.62 8.07
CA SER A 220 14.34 -12.03 7.69
C SER A 220 12.84 -12.37 7.68
N SER A 221 12.38 -13.00 6.59
CA SER A 221 11.03 -13.56 6.54
C SER A 221 10.91 -14.81 7.41
N ALA A 222 9.69 -15.11 7.86
CA ALA A 222 9.43 -16.37 8.53
C ALA A 222 9.78 -17.56 7.63
N LYS A 223 10.42 -18.57 8.22
CA LYS A 223 10.73 -19.81 7.49
C LYS A 223 9.43 -20.56 7.22
N LEU A 224 9.13 -20.77 5.95
CA LEU A 224 7.96 -21.52 5.51
C LEU A 224 8.30 -22.99 5.34
N LYS A 225 7.31 -23.85 5.54
CA LYS A 225 7.32 -25.27 5.22
C LYS A 225 6.59 -25.44 3.90
N ILE A 226 7.33 -25.82 2.87
CA ILE A 226 6.84 -25.84 1.49
C ILE A 226 6.91 -27.28 0.95
N LEU A 227 5.86 -27.68 0.26
CA LEU A 227 5.85 -28.92 -0.51
C LEU A 227 5.77 -28.58 -2.00
N VAL A 228 6.61 -29.23 -2.80
CA VAL A 228 6.56 -29.17 -4.26
C VAL A 228 6.13 -30.53 -4.80
N LEU A 229 4.98 -30.57 -5.46
CA LEU A 229 4.40 -31.77 -6.07
C LEU A 229 4.50 -31.67 -7.59
N ALA A 230 5.36 -32.41 -8.21
CA ALA A 230 5.51 -32.43 -9.67
C ALA A 230 5.24 -33.84 -10.24
N GLU A 231 4.84 -33.89 -11.51
CA GLU A 231 4.63 -35.14 -12.23
C GLU A 231 5.94 -35.77 -12.66
N ASN A 232 6.85 -34.93 -13.14
CA ASN A 232 8.14 -35.35 -13.65
C ASN A 232 9.25 -34.49 -13.05
N PRO A 233 10.46 -35.00 -12.92
CA PRO A 233 11.63 -34.18 -12.64
C PRO A 233 11.85 -33.23 -13.83
N ASP A 234 11.78 -31.92 -13.58
CA ASP A 234 12.05 -30.88 -14.57
C ASP A 234 12.94 -29.77 -13.98
N PHE A 235 13.48 -28.93 -14.84
CA PHE A 235 14.38 -27.84 -14.43
C PHE A 235 13.65 -26.75 -13.62
N GLU A 236 12.41 -26.45 -13.95
CA GLU A 236 11.61 -25.45 -13.21
C GLU A 236 11.40 -25.89 -11.75
N THR A 237 10.93 -27.13 -11.55
CA THR A 237 10.75 -27.74 -10.22
C THR A 237 12.05 -27.75 -9.43
N LYS A 238 13.16 -28.14 -10.05
CA LYS A 238 14.48 -28.19 -9.40
C LYS A 238 14.94 -26.79 -8.98
N MET A 239 14.95 -25.83 -9.90
CA MET A 239 15.45 -24.48 -9.65
C MET A 239 14.58 -23.73 -8.64
N LEU A 240 13.26 -23.89 -8.71
CA LEU A 240 12.33 -23.34 -7.72
C LEU A 240 12.60 -23.89 -6.33
N SER A 241 12.74 -25.20 -6.20
CA SER A 241 12.99 -25.88 -4.92
C SER A 241 14.32 -25.47 -4.30
N GLU A 242 15.39 -25.40 -5.10
CA GLU A 242 16.71 -24.93 -4.66
C GLU A 242 16.68 -23.46 -4.24
N TRP A 243 15.98 -22.61 -5.00
CA TRP A 243 15.84 -21.19 -4.68
C TRP A 243 15.08 -21.00 -3.37
N LEU A 244 13.98 -21.72 -3.16
CA LEU A 244 13.22 -21.71 -1.91
C LEU A 244 14.10 -22.14 -0.73
N GLY A 245 14.89 -23.20 -0.89
CA GLY A 245 15.83 -23.67 0.12
C GLY A 245 16.94 -22.67 0.44
N LYS A 246 17.54 -22.03 -0.56
CA LYS A 246 18.53 -20.96 -0.40
C LYS A 246 17.98 -19.73 0.33
N ASN A 247 16.68 -19.47 0.22
CA ASN A 247 15.99 -18.41 0.98
C ASN A 247 15.59 -18.84 2.41
N GLY A 248 16.06 -20.01 2.86
CA GLY A 248 15.91 -20.47 4.24
C GLY A 248 14.60 -21.21 4.53
N HIS A 249 13.78 -21.47 3.53
CA HIS A 249 12.57 -22.29 3.67
C HIS A 249 12.94 -23.78 3.75
N THR A 250 12.07 -24.54 4.41
CA THR A 250 12.17 -26.01 4.39
C THR A 250 11.31 -26.54 3.25
N VAL A 251 11.89 -27.33 2.36
CA VAL A 251 11.22 -27.76 1.12
C VAL A 251 11.25 -29.28 0.99
N ASP A 252 10.09 -29.87 0.90
CA ASP A 252 9.92 -31.24 0.47
C ASP A 252 9.53 -31.26 -1.00
N VAL A 253 10.20 -32.07 -1.80
CA VAL A 253 9.92 -32.23 -3.23
C VAL A 253 9.50 -33.66 -3.49
N GLU A 254 8.32 -33.84 -4.05
CA GLU A 254 7.79 -35.15 -4.48
C GLU A 254 7.57 -35.14 -5.99
N THR A 255 8.32 -35.95 -6.72
CA THR A 255 8.17 -36.15 -8.16
C THR A 255 7.80 -37.60 -8.46
N LEU A 256 6.96 -37.83 -9.47
CA LEU A 256 6.66 -39.17 -9.94
C LEU A 256 7.76 -39.62 -10.90
N ILE A 257 8.27 -40.84 -10.71
CA ILE A 257 9.14 -41.50 -11.67
C ILE A 257 8.32 -42.42 -12.53
N THR A 258 7.35 -43.13 -11.93
CA THR A 258 6.36 -43.94 -12.57
C THR A 258 5.01 -43.78 -11.86
N LYS A 259 3.92 -44.41 -12.35
CA LYS A 259 2.61 -44.36 -11.69
C LYS A 259 2.66 -44.78 -10.22
N ASN A 260 3.60 -45.63 -9.83
CA ASN A 260 3.69 -46.21 -8.49
C ASN A 260 4.98 -45.87 -7.74
N THR A 261 5.93 -45.15 -8.39
CA THR A 261 7.20 -44.83 -7.78
C THR A 261 7.37 -43.30 -7.69
N GLN A 262 7.63 -42.82 -6.48
CA GLN A 262 7.86 -41.41 -6.20
C GLN A 262 9.30 -41.20 -5.76
N ASN A 263 9.92 -40.12 -6.25
CA ASN A 263 11.15 -39.62 -5.69
C ASN A 263 10.81 -38.54 -4.65
N LYS A 264 11.45 -38.61 -3.49
CA LYS A 264 11.29 -37.61 -2.42
C LYS A 264 12.65 -37.02 -2.08
N THR A 265 12.75 -35.73 -2.21
CA THR A 265 13.94 -34.94 -1.83
C THR A 265 13.56 -33.94 -0.76
N ASN A 266 14.42 -33.77 0.23
CA ASN A 266 14.23 -32.84 1.32
C ASN A 266 15.36 -31.81 1.34
N ILE A 267 15.03 -30.53 1.39
CA ILE A 267 15.96 -29.42 1.49
C ILE A 267 15.75 -28.74 2.84
N ASN A 268 16.84 -28.49 3.58
CA ASN A 268 16.85 -27.89 4.91
C ASN A 268 16.15 -28.73 5.99
N GLN A 269 16.23 -30.05 5.89
CA GLN A 269 15.80 -31.05 6.87
C GLN A 269 14.47 -30.75 7.56
N ASN A 270 13.37 -31.07 6.88
CA ASN A 270 12.03 -30.92 7.45
C ASN A 270 11.38 -32.28 7.76
N LYS A 271 10.88 -32.42 8.98
CA LYS A 271 9.95 -33.49 9.34
C LYS A 271 8.52 -32.91 9.41
N ALA A 272 8.12 -32.10 8.42
CA ALA A 272 6.86 -31.41 8.48
C ALA A 272 5.67 -32.35 8.27
N VAL A 273 4.69 -32.25 9.15
CA VAL A 273 3.38 -32.90 9.02
C VAL A 273 2.39 -31.98 8.30
N ASN A 274 2.62 -30.66 8.38
CA ASN A 274 1.77 -29.64 7.77
C ASN A 274 2.62 -28.64 6.97
N TYR A 275 2.15 -28.26 5.79
CA TYR A 275 2.80 -27.29 4.91
C TYR A 275 2.08 -25.95 4.97
N ASN A 276 2.85 -24.85 4.85
CA ASN A 276 2.32 -23.50 4.71
C ASN A 276 1.91 -23.22 3.27
N ILE A 277 2.69 -23.74 2.30
CA ILE A 277 2.47 -23.57 0.87
C ILE A 277 2.73 -24.88 0.15
N VAL A 278 1.89 -25.17 -0.85
CA VAL A 278 2.11 -26.27 -1.79
C VAL A 278 2.24 -25.70 -3.20
N PHE A 279 3.38 -25.94 -3.86
CA PHE A 279 3.52 -25.76 -5.29
C PHE A 279 3.18 -27.07 -5.99
N THR A 280 2.39 -27.03 -7.06
CA THR A 280 1.93 -28.26 -7.71
C THR A 280 1.78 -28.08 -9.22
N THR A 281 1.97 -29.17 -9.98
CA THR A 281 1.57 -29.23 -11.38
C THR A 281 0.08 -29.57 -11.49
N PRO A 282 -0.59 -29.29 -12.63
CA PRO A 282 -2.04 -29.45 -12.79
C PRO A 282 -2.58 -30.83 -12.41
N TYR A 283 -1.93 -31.91 -12.83
CA TYR A 283 -2.41 -33.27 -12.54
C TYR A 283 -2.21 -33.71 -11.09
N ARG A 284 -1.32 -33.03 -10.36
CA ARG A 284 -1.12 -33.25 -8.93
C ARG A 284 -2.01 -32.33 -8.07
N ALA A 285 -2.76 -31.41 -8.68
CA ALA A 285 -3.62 -30.43 -7.99
C ALA A 285 -4.73 -31.11 -7.15
N SER A 286 -5.19 -32.30 -7.55
CA SER A 286 -6.19 -33.08 -6.80
C SER A 286 -5.62 -33.82 -5.58
N ASN A 287 -4.31 -33.72 -5.31
CA ASN A 287 -3.70 -34.39 -4.14
C ASN A 287 -4.35 -33.89 -2.83
N PRO A 288 -4.76 -34.78 -1.91
CA PRO A 288 -5.40 -34.41 -0.66
C PRO A 288 -4.60 -33.42 0.19
N ILE A 289 -3.27 -33.39 0.06
CA ILE A 289 -2.39 -32.46 0.78
C ILE A 289 -2.69 -31.02 0.37
N CYS A 290 -3.01 -30.75 -0.89
CA CYS A 290 -3.39 -29.41 -1.37
C CYS A 290 -4.63 -28.89 -0.61
N GLN A 291 -5.68 -29.69 -0.53
CA GLN A 291 -6.90 -29.35 0.21
C GLN A 291 -6.65 -29.23 1.72
N LYS A 292 -5.82 -30.11 2.30
CA LYS A 292 -5.43 -30.03 3.71
C LYS A 292 -4.71 -28.71 4.01
N THR A 293 -3.79 -28.29 3.14
CA THR A 293 -3.05 -27.03 3.28
C THR A 293 -3.97 -25.83 3.21
N LEU A 294 -4.89 -25.76 2.25
CA LEU A 294 -5.88 -24.67 2.14
C LEU A 294 -6.78 -24.58 3.37
N LYS A 295 -7.30 -25.72 3.87
CA LYS A 295 -8.12 -25.79 5.08
C LYS A 295 -7.36 -25.31 6.33
N ALA A 296 -6.05 -25.51 6.36
CA ALA A 296 -5.18 -25.02 7.44
C ALA A 296 -4.78 -23.52 7.30
N GLY A 297 -5.35 -22.81 6.31
CA GLY A 297 -5.05 -21.41 6.06
C GLY A 297 -3.76 -21.17 5.28
N GLY A 298 -3.16 -22.20 4.69
CA GLY A 298 -2.03 -22.10 3.78
C GLY A 298 -2.44 -21.76 2.35
N GLY A 299 -1.49 -21.78 1.42
CA GLY A 299 -1.70 -21.48 0.00
C GLY A 299 -1.30 -22.62 -0.92
N VAL A 300 -1.88 -22.64 -2.11
CA VAL A 300 -1.53 -23.58 -3.19
C VAL A 300 -1.23 -22.80 -4.46
N PHE A 301 -0.18 -23.16 -5.17
CA PHE A 301 0.19 -22.54 -6.44
C PHE A 301 0.40 -23.59 -7.52
N VAL A 302 -0.26 -23.39 -8.66
CA VAL A 302 -0.14 -24.30 -9.82
C VAL A 302 0.75 -23.66 -10.87
N TYR A 303 1.80 -24.36 -11.27
CA TYR A 303 2.76 -23.95 -12.30
C TYR A 303 2.85 -25.01 -13.40
N ASN A 304 3.54 -24.75 -14.51
CA ASN A 304 3.58 -25.59 -15.70
C ASN A 304 2.19 -25.91 -16.26
N LEU A 305 1.33 -24.86 -16.35
CA LEU A 305 -0.03 -24.97 -16.79
C LEU A 305 -0.11 -24.93 -18.32
N LEU A 306 -0.85 -25.85 -18.92
CA LEU A 306 -1.28 -25.79 -20.31
C LEU A 306 -2.75 -25.36 -20.40
N GLU A 307 -3.19 -24.95 -21.60
CA GLU A 307 -4.57 -24.46 -21.82
C GLU A 307 -5.63 -25.48 -21.33
N ASN A 308 -5.44 -26.74 -21.66
CA ASN A 308 -6.41 -27.80 -21.35
C ASN A 308 -6.47 -28.16 -19.85
N ASP A 309 -5.47 -27.79 -19.07
CA ASP A 309 -5.35 -28.15 -17.65
C ASP A 309 -6.23 -27.26 -16.77
N LEU A 310 -6.67 -26.09 -17.29
CA LEU A 310 -7.41 -25.12 -16.49
C LEU A 310 -8.71 -25.68 -15.91
N SER A 311 -9.41 -26.53 -16.65
CA SER A 311 -10.63 -27.19 -16.19
C SER A 311 -10.37 -28.11 -15.00
N LEU A 312 -9.25 -28.84 -15.03
CA LEU A 312 -8.81 -29.73 -13.96
C LEU A 312 -8.47 -28.93 -12.69
N VAL A 313 -7.71 -27.84 -12.84
CA VAL A 313 -7.32 -26.96 -11.74
C VAL A 313 -8.56 -26.33 -11.10
N ASN A 314 -9.46 -25.75 -11.90
CA ASN A 314 -10.70 -25.15 -11.42
C ASN A 314 -11.56 -26.18 -10.65
N LYS A 315 -11.70 -27.40 -11.16
CA LYS A 315 -12.42 -28.49 -10.49
C LYS A 315 -11.75 -28.89 -9.17
N SER A 316 -10.41 -29.01 -9.16
CA SER A 316 -9.65 -29.46 -7.98
C SER A 316 -9.77 -28.50 -6.80
N PHE A 317 -9.90 -27.19 -7.06
CA PHE A 317 -9.94 -26.16 -6.01
C PHE A 317 -11.30 -25.47 -5.86
N SER A 318 -12.31 -25.84 -6.64
CA SER A 318 -13.61 -25.16 -6.71
C SER A 318 -13.40 -23.65 -6.97
N GLU A 319 -12.55 -23.34 -7.95
CA GLU A 319 -12.23 -22.01 -8.42
C GLU A 319 -12.78 -21.75 -9.82
N ASN A 320 -12.75 -20.50 -10.24
CA ASN A 320 -13.19 -20.08 -11.58
C ASN A 320 -12.15 -19.17 -12.23
N PHE A 321 -10.94 -19.69 -12.44
CA PHE A 321 -9.96 -19.01 -13.28
C PHE A 321 -10.43 -19.05 -14.73
N GLY A 322 -10.61 -17.88 -15.33
CA GLY A 322 -10.92 -17.74 -16.75
C GLY A 322 -9.74 -17.21 -17.52
N ILE A 323 -9.43 -17.83 -18.64
CA ILE A 323 -8.44 -17.34 -19.60
C ILE A 323 -9.10 -17.05 -20.94
N GLN A 324 -8.46 -16.18 -21.72
CA GLN A 324 -8.82 -15.91 -23.11
C GLN A 324 -7.57 -15.84 -23.95
N ARG A 325 -7.64 -16.35 -25.17
CA ARG A 325 -6.50 -16.28 -26.10
C ARG A 325 -6.22 -14.83 -26.48
N ILE A 326 -4.95 -14.41 -26.37
CA ILE A 326 -4.49 -13.03 -26.67
C ILE A 326 -3.60 -12.98 -27.93
N SER A 327 -3.12 -14.14 -28.41
CA SER A 327 -2.29 -14.24 -29.60
C SER A 327 -2.64 -15.49 -30.40
N LEU A 328 -2.48 -15.45 -31.72
CA LEU A 328 -2.61 -16.62 -32.60
C LEU A 328 -1.36 -17.50 -32.61
N GLU A 329 -0.24 -17.01 -32.09
CA GLU A 329 0.99 -17.78 -31.92
C GLU A 329 0.80 -18.92 -30.91
N THR A 330 1.68 -19.91 -30.97
CA THR A 330 1.69 -21.03 -30.00
C THR A 330 2.18 -20.63 -28.62
N GLU A 331 2.97 -19.55 -28.55
CA GLU A 331 3.58 -19.01 -27.34
C GLU A 331 3.40 -17.51 -27.26
N ALA A 332 3.35 -16.96 -26.07
CA ALA A 332 3.37 -15.52 -25.82
C ALA A 332 4.76 -15.11 -25.36
N LYS A 333 5.34 -14.08 -26.01
CA LYS A 333 6.57 -13.43 -25.54
C LYS A 333 6.24 -12.53 -24.38
N LEU A 334 6.90 -12.76 -23.25
CA LEU A 334 6.78 -12.00 -22.02
C LEU A 334 8.03 -11.11 -21.82
N PRO A 335 8.00 -10.13 -20.92
CA PRO A 335 9.18 -9.34 -20.57
C PRO A 335 10.35 -10.25 -20.16
N LYS A 336 11.59 -9.78 -20.40
CA LYS A 336 12.82 -10.49 -20.05
C LYS A 336 13.00 -11.83 -20.80
N ASP A 337 12.52 -11.89 -22.01
CA ASP A 337 12.59 -13.06 -22.90
C ASP A 337 11.95 -14.35 -22.34
N LEU A 338 11.09 -14.19 -21.34
CA LEU A 338 10.28 -15.30 -20.86
C LEU A 338 9.21 -15.68 -21.88
N ILE A 339 8.80 -16.94 -21.80
CA ILE A 339 7.75 -17.53 -22.64
C ILE A 339 6.57 -17.91 -21.77
N GLY A 340 5.39 -17.66 -22.25
CA GLY A 340 4.13 -18.09 -21.63
C GLY A 340 3.17 -18.71 -22.64
N ILE A 341 2.11 -19.30 -22.16
CA ILE A 341 1.02 -19.71 -23.03
C ILE A 341 0.30 -18.45 -23.60
N PRO A 342 -0.23 -18.51 -24.84
CA PRO A 342 -0.77 -17.33 -25.54
C PRO A 342 -2.17 -16.91 -25.04
N PHE A 343 -2.30 -16.82 -23.71
CA PHE A 343 -3.53 -16.48 -23.02
C PHE A 343 -3.34 -15.39 -21.99
N GLY A 344 -4.39 -14.62 -21.75
CA GLY A 344 -4.49 -13.67 -20.65
C GLY A 344 -5.65 -14.03 -19.73
N PHE A 345 -5.57 -13.60 -18.47
CA PHE A 345 -6.65 -13.82 -17.50
C PHE A 345 -7.86 -12.92 -17.80
N LYS A 346 -9.07 -13.48 -17.77
CA LYS A 346 -10.32 -12.72 -17.71
C LYS A 346 -10.44 -12.00 -16.36
N GLU A 347 -11.17 -10.90 -16.34
CA GLU A 347 -11.43 -10.20 -15.09
C GLU A 347 -12.32 -11.01 -14.15
N ASN A 348 -11.93 -11.08 -12.88
CA ASN A 348 -12.69 -11.71 -11.82
C ASN A 348 -12.42 -10.95 -10.51
N LYS A 349 -13.49 -10.47 -9.87
CA LYS A 349 -13.40 -9.68 -8.62
C LYS A 349 -12.77 -10.44 -7.44
N ASN A 350 -12.82 -11.78 -7.49
CA ASN A 350 -12.27 -12.66 -6.45
C ASN A 350 -10.81 -13.03 -6.69
N HIS A 351 -10.22 -12.56 -7.78
CA HIS A 351 -8.86 -12.89 -8.17
C HIS A 351 -8.02 -11.63 -8.29
N GLN A 352 -6.83 -11.66 -7.71
CA GLN A 352 -5.83 -10.62 -7.88
C GLN A 352 -4.86 -11.02 -8.98
N LYS A 353 -4.68 -10.15 -9.98
CA LYS A 353 -3.71 -10.31 -11.06
C LYS A 353 -2.45 -9.55 -10.75
N PHE A 354 -1.31 -10.07 -11.18
CA PHE A 354 -0.05 -9.35 -11.12
C PHE A 354 0.11 -8.45 -12.36
N ASN A 355 0.49 -7.19 -12.15
CA ASN A 355 0.52 -6.21 -13.25
C ASN A 355 1.53 -6.54 -14.36
N LYS A 356 2.70 -7.12 -14.01
CA LYS A 356 3.79 -7.41 -14.95
C LYS A 356 3.79 -8.84 -15.49
N TRP A 357 3.23 -9.76 -14.73
CA TRP A 357 3.34 -11.20 -14.99
C TRP A 357 1.96 -11.82 -15.12
N PRO A 358 1.77 -12.76 -16.04
CA PRO A 358 0.49 -13.47 -16.17
C PRO A 358 0.31 -14.49 -15.03
N ILE A 359 0.15 -13.97 -13.83
CA ILE A 359 -0.11 -14.69 -12.58
C ILE A 359 -1.42 -14.19 -11.99
N SER A 360 -2.24 -15.09 -11.50
CA SER A 360 -3.50 -14.79 -10.83
C SER A 360 -3.62 -15.61 -9.55
N VAL A 361 -4.06 -14.96 -8.46
CA VAL A 361 -4.27 -15.62 -7.16
C VAL A 361 -5.69 -15.30 -6.68
N SER A 362 -6.42 -16.34 -6.27
CA SER A 362 -7.77 -16.18 -5.72
C SER A 362 -7.75 -15.79 -4.24
N ASN A 363 -8.88 -15.25 -3.76
CA ASN A 363 -9.07 -14.93 -2.34
C ASN A 363 -8.94 -16.16 -1.41
N LYS A 364 -9.10 -17.39 -1.95
CA LYS A 364 -8.87 -18.65 -1.24
C LYS A 364 -7.40 -19.09 -1.22
N ARG A 365 -6.48 -18.21 -1.67
CA ARG A 365 -5.04 -18.48 -1.76
C ARG A 365 -4.66 -19.63 -2.69
N VAL A 366 -5.41 -19.78 -3.75
CA VAL A 366 -5.03 -20.62 -4.88
C VAL A 366 -4.48 -19.73 -5.97
N GLY A 367 -3.26 -19.97 -6.42
CA GLY A 367 -2.61 -19.20 -7.48
C GLY A 367 -2.29 -20.06 -8.68
N ILE A 368 -2.28 -19.43 -9.86
CA ILE A 368 -1.84 -20.06 -11.11
C ILE A 368 -0.98 -19.10 -11.92
N THR A 369 -0.08 -19.63 -12.73
CA THR A 369 0.72 -18.86 -13.69
C THR A 369 0.51 -19.38 -15.12
N LEU A 370 0.57 -18.44 -16.08
CA LEU A 370 0.61 -18.76 -17.52
C LEU A 370 2.03 -18.62 -18.09
N ILE A 371 3.04 -18.40 -17.24
CA ILE A 371 4.45 -18.46 -17.61
C ILE A 371 4.80 -19.95 -17.75
N SER A 372 5.41 -20.32 -18.86
CA SER A 372 5.80 -21.72 -19.11
C SER A 372 6.99 -22.12 -18.23
N GLU A 373 8.06 -21.30 -18.21
CA GLU A 373 9.28 -21.57 -17.47
C GLU A 373 9.89 -20.28 -16.98
N THR A 374 10.39 -20.24 -15.74
CA THR A 374 11.08 -19.09 -15.15
C THR A 374 12.58 -19.35 -14.89
N TYR A 375 13.02 -20.62 -14.88
CA TYR A 375 14.40 -20.99 -14.62
C TYR A 375 15.43 -20.35 -15.60
N PRO A 376 15.09 -19.99 -16.86
CA PRO A 376 16.02 -19.31 -17.75
C PRO A 376 16.55 -18.00 -17.18
N LEU A 377 15.78 -17.30 -16.36
CA LEU A 377 16.22 -16.09 -15.66
C LEU A 377 17.40 -16.35 -14.73
N LEU A 378 17.40 -17.47 -14.00
CA LEU A 378 18.53 -17.84 -13.14
C LEU A 378 19.76 -18.24 -13.96
N LEU A 379 19.59 -18.90 -15.09
CA LEU A 379 20.69 -19.27 -15.98
C LEU A 379 21.32 -18.06 -16.66
N SER A 380 20.52 -17.05 -17.00
CA SER A 380 21.01 -15.78 -17.57
C SER A 380 21.58 -14.80 -16.52
N GLY A 381 21.49 -15.14 -15.22
CA GLY A 381 21.94 -14.28 -14.12
C GLY A 381 20.92 -13.23 -13.65
N ASP A 382 19.71 -13.16 -14.23
CA ASP A 382 18.65 -12.25 -13.78
C ASP A 382 17.89 -12.79 -12.54
N SER A 383 18.65 -12.99 -11.47
CA SER A 383 18.12 -13.46 -10.19
C SER A 383 17.13 -12.47 -9.55
N ILE A 384 17.18 -11.19 -9.93
CA ILE A 384 16.26 -10.15 -9.41
C ILE A 384 14.86 -10.36 -9.97
N THR A 385 14.73 -10.52 -11.27
CA THR A 385 13.43 -10.79 -11.90
C THR A 385 12.83 -12.11 -11.40
N TYR A 386 13.66 -13.17 -11.30
CA TYR A 386 13.23 -14.46 -10.73
C TYR A 386 12.67 -14.29 -9.31
N ARG A 387 13.40 -13.57 -8.46
CA ARG A 387 12.97 -13.25 -7.09
C ARG A 387 11.70 -12.41 -7.04
N GLN A 388 11.53 -11.46 -7.96
CA GLN A 388 10.33 -10.65 -8.06
C GLN A 388 9.10 -11.51 -8.35
N ILE A 389 9.20 -12.45 -9.28
CA ILE A 389 8.09 -13.35 -9.64
C ILE A 389 7.71 -14.21 -8.43
N TRP A 390 8.64 -15.01 -7.93
CA TRP A 390 8.36 -15.98 -6.87
C TRP A 390 8.19 -15.37 -5.49
N GLY A 391 8.85 -14.24 -5.21
CA GLY A 391 8.67 -13.48 -3.98
C GLY A 391 7.24 -12.92 -3.87
N ASN A 392 6.69 -12.38 -4.95
CA ASN A 392 5.30 -11.95 -5.00
C ASN A 392 4.33 -13.13 -4.79
N VAL A 393 4.58 -14.27 -5.43
CA VAL A 393 3.76 -15.48 -5.23
C VAL A 393 3.78 -15.90 -3.76
N LEU A 394 4.95 -15.97 -3.14
CA LEU A 394 5.07 -16.31 -1.72
C LEU A 394 4.32 -15.33 -0.83
N GLN A 395 4.44 -14.02 -1.09
CA GLN A 395 3.79 -12.97 -0.31
C GLN A 395 2.27 -13.14 -0.28
N PHE A 396 1.64 -13.50 -1.41
CA PHE A 396 0.19 -13.70 -1.49
C PHE A 396 -0.29 -15.02 -0.89
N LEU A 397 0.56 -16.04 -0.88
CA LEU A 397 0.20 -17.38 -0.41
C LEU A 397 0.53 -17.61 1.06
N GLN A 398 1.36 -16.77 1.68
CA GLN A 398 1.73 -16.91 3.09
C GLN A 398 0.49 -16.86 3.99
N PRO A 399 0.43 -17.74 5.03
CA PRO A 399 -0.58 -17.61 6.08
C PRO A 399 -0.47 -16.22 6.75
N VAL A 400 -1.60 -15.61 7.02
CA VAL A 400 -1.67 -14.33 7.76
C VAL A 400 -1.47 -14.59 9.22
#